data_b241ac39b7bdeae8250b72353825d0dc
#
_entry.id   b241ac39b7bdeae8250b72353825d0dc
#
_cell.length_a   1.000
_cell.length_b   1.000
_cell.length_c   1.000
_cell.angle_alpha   90.00
_cell.angle_beta   90.00
_cell.angle_gamma   90.00
#
_symmetry.space_group_name_H-M   'P 1'
#
loop_
_entity.id
_entity.type
_entity.pdbx_description
1 polymer ?
#
loop_
_entity_poly.entity_id
_entity_poly.type
_entity_poly.pdbx_seq_one_letter_code
_entity_poly.pdbx_strand_id
1 'polypeptide(L)'
;MNLMQTDELTEHLNSLQREECYRVESVLKESEFETTQRVMFVGANGAGQGPFIRKYIARDSGLGSAYERVFEAQRQGRRFLYIPRIADCYTLGEDLVVIMEYVRGETLQDVVYRCDPSM
;
A
#
# COMPACT_ATOMS: atom_id res chain seq x y z
N MET A 1 19.21 -27.28 -4.82
CA MET A 1 18.31 -26.14 -4.55
C MET A 1 17.50 -25.84 -5.79
N ASN A 2 16.22 -25.66 -5.63
CA ASN A 2 15.32 -25.35 -6.73
C ASN A 2 15.44 -23.87 -7.09
N LEU A 3 15.53 -23.55 -8.39
CA LEU A 3 15.62 -22.17 -8.88
C LEU A 3 14.40 -21.34 -8.44
N MET A 4 13.21 -21.94 -8.38
CA MET A 4 12.01 -21.25 -7.92
C MET A 4 12.13 -20.78 -6.48
N GLN A 5 12.75 -21.57 -5.61
CA GLN A 5 12.96 -21.17 -4.22
C GLN A 5 13.89 -19.96 -4.11
N THR A 6 14.90 -19.88 -5.00
CA THR A 6 15.81 -18.74 -5.04
C THR A 6 15.09 -17.48 -5.46
N ASP A 7 14.22 -17.56 -6.46
CA ASP A 7 13.42 -16.41 -6.93
C ASP A 7 12.45 -15.95 -5.86
N GLU A 8 11.76 -16.87 -5.19
CA GLU A 8 10.84 -16.54 -4.11
C GLU A 8 11.57 -15.84 -2.96
N LEU A 9 12.75 -16.33 -2.60
CA LEU A 9 13.55 -15.73 -1.56
C LEU A 9 13.98 -14.31 -1.95
N THR A 10 14.40 -14.11 -3.19
CA THR A 10 14.80 -12.80 -3.70
C THR A 10 13.64 -11.81 -3.63
N GLU A 11 12.44 -12.22 -4.06
CA GLU A 11 11.24 -11.39 -3.98
C GLU A 11 10.91 -11.02 -2.53
N HIS A 12 11.01 -11.98 -1.62
CA HIS A 12 10.74 -11.74 -0.21
C HIS A 12 11.73 -10.73 0.38
N LEU A 13 13.02 -10.87 0.07
CA LEU A 13 14.05 -9.93 0.52
C LEU A 13 13.81 -8.54 -0.04
N ASN A 14 13.42 -8.43 -1.30
CA ASN A 14 13.07 -7.14 -1.91
C ASN A 14 11.89 -6.48 -1.21
N SER A 15 10.87 -7.26 -0.85
CA SER A 15 9.71 -6.77 -0.12
C SER A 15 10.10 -6.26 1.27
N LEU A 16 10.96 -7.00 1.97
CA LEU A 16 11.45 -6.58 3.28
C LEU A 16 12.25 -5.28 3.19
N GLN A 17 13.04 -5.10 2.15
CA GLN A 17 13.78 -3.86 1.94
C GLN A 17 12.83 -2.67 1.71
N ARG A 18 11.74 -2.89 0.97
CA ARG A 18 10.71 -1.86 0.79
C ARG A 18 10.07 -1.49 2.11
N GLU A 19 9.76 -2.49 2.95
CA GLU A 19 9.18 -2.26 4.27
C GLU A 19 10.07 -1.36 5.14
N GLU A 20 11.37 -1.58 5.12
CA GLU A 20 12.33 -0.84 5.92
C GLU A 20 12.46 0.62 5.52
N CYS A 21 12.02 0.97 4.32
CA CYS A 21 12.06 2.36 3.85
C CYS A 21 11.00 3.25 4.48
N TYR A 22 10.05 2.67 5.23
CA TYR A 22 8.94 3.42 5.81
C TYR A 22 8.99 3.38 7.34
N ARG A 23 8.77 4.54 7.94
CA ARG A 23 8.62 4.67 9.39
C ARG A 23 7.16 4.92 9.74
N VAL A 24 6.62 4.11 10.64
CA VAL A 24 5.23 4.25 11.08
C VAL A 24 5.10 5.48 11.99
N GLU A 25 4.17 6.37 11.63
CA GLU A 25 3.84 7.52 12.48
C GLU A 25 2.62 7.24 13.35
N SER A 26 1.61 6.57 12.80
CA SER A 26 0.42 6.21 13.56
C SER A 26 -0.32 5.07 12.90
N VAL A 27 -1.08 4.32 13.69
CA VAL A 27 -1.99 3.29 13.20
C VAL A 27 -3.37 3.92 13.17
N LEU A 28 -3.98 3.99 11.97
CA LEU A 28 -5.25 4.65 11.76
C LEU A 28 -6.44 3.70 11.92
N LYS A 29 -6.25 2.45 11.53
CA LYS A 29 -7.28 1.42 11.60
C LYS A 29 -6.62 0.06 11.72
N GLU A 30 -7.23 -0.80 12.51
CA GLU A 30 -6.75 -2.17 12.65
C GLU A 30 -7.95 -3.10 12.74
N SER A 31 -7.99 -4.10 11.86
CA SER A 31 -9.03 -5.10 11.84
C SER A 31 -8.43 -6.46 11.54
N GLU A 32 -9.26 -7.50 11.53
CA GLU A 32 -8.82 -8.86 11.27
C GLU A 32 -8.13 -9.02 9.91
N PHE A 33 -8.61 -8.31 8.89
CA PHE A 33 -8.14 -8.49 7.52
C PHE A 33 -7.34 -7.31 6.98
N GLU A 34 -7.30 -6.20 7.70
CA GLU A 34 -6.69 -4.98 7.19
C GLU A 34 -6.14 -4.14 8.33
N THR A 35 -4.92 -3.63 8.12
CA THR A 35 -4.31 -2.62 8.99
C THR A 35 -3.95 -1.43 8.13
N THR A 36 -4.31 -0.22 8.58
CA THR A 36 -4.02 1.03 7.89
C THR A 36 -3.14 1.91 8.77
N GLN A 37 -2.01 2.36 8.24
CA GLN A 37 -1.03 3.16 8.95
C GLN A 37 -0.72 4.43 8.17
N ARG A 38 -0.41 5.50 8.91
CA ARG A 38 0.26 6.66 8.32
C ARG A 38 1.76 6.46 8.49
N VAL A 39 2.51 6.60 7.40
CA VAL A 39 3.94 6.33 7.39
C VAL A 39 4.69 7.45 6.69
N MET A 40 5.99 7.56 6.99
CA MET A 40 6.92 8.42 6.25
C MET A 40 7.89 7.54 5.49
N PHE A 41 8.14 7.88 4.23
CA PHE A 41 9.23 7.26 3.47
C PHE A 41 10.54 7.88 3.94
N VAL A 42 11.47 7.04 4.36
CA VAL A 42 12.79 7.45 4.81
C VAL A 42 13.81 6.87 3.85
N GLY A 43 14.36 7.70 2.98
CA GLY A 43 15.34 7.27 2.00
C GLY A 43 16.71 6.99 2.63
N ALA A 44 17.66 6.56 1.81
CA ALA A 44 19.00 6.20 2.23
C ALA A 44 19.75 7.39 2.89
N ASN A 45 19.37 8.61 2.55
CA ASN A 45 19.96 9.83 3.12
C ASN A 45 19.26 10.28 4.41
N GLY A 46 18.27 9.53 4.89
CA GLY A 46 17.53 9.87 6.10
C GLY A 46 16.49 10.98 5.95
N ALA A 47 16.35 11.57 4.77
CA ALA A 47 15.36 12.60 4.52
C ALA A 47 13.97 11.96 4.40
N GLY A 48 13.00 12.46 5.16
CA GLY A 48 11.64 11.96 5.12
C GLY A 48 10.82 12.57 4.00
N GLN A 49 9.98 11.77 3.38
CA GLN A 49 8.97 12.19 2.41
C GLN A 49 7.62 11.61 2.78
N GLY A 50 6.57 12.34 2.50
CA GLY A 50 5.22 11.91 2.78
C GLY A 50 4.44 12.96 3.53
N PRO A 51 3.44 12.57 4.34
CA PRO A 51 3.13 11.19 4.71
C PRO A 51 2.47 10.39 3.59
N PHE A 52 2.51 9.07 3.76
CA PHE A 52 1.79 8.12 2.93
C PHE A 52 0.87 7.27 3.80
N ILE A 53 -0.08 6.62 3.17
CA ILE A 53 -0.93 5.62 3.81
C ILE A 53 -0.42 4.25 3.39
N ARG A 54 -0.12 3.39 4.37
CA ARG A 54 0.27 2.01 4.12
C ARG A 54 -0.83 1.08 4.64
N LYS A 55 -1.31 0.21 3.76
CA LYS A 55 -2.29 -0.81 4.13
C LYS A 55 -1.68 -2.18 4.03
N TYR A 56 -1.92 -2.98 5.05
CA TYR A 56 -1.68 -4.43 5.01
C TYR A 56 -3.02 -5.11 4.87
N ILE A 57 -3.20 -5.87 3.81
CA ILE A 57 -4.47 -6.53 3.50
C ILE A 57 -4.23 -8.01 3.37
N ALA A 58 -4.95 -8.82 4.15
CA ALA A 58 -4.84 -10.27 4.07
C ALA A 58 -5.21 -10.74 2.65
N ARG A 59 -4.30 -11.47 2.01
CA ARG A 59 -4.47 -11.88 0.61
C ARG A 59 -5.68 -12.77 0.40
N ASP A 60 -5.97 -13.65 1.34
CA ASP A 60 -7.10 -14.57 1.27
C ASP A 60 -8.44 -13.91 1.53
N SER A 61 -8.46 -12.66 1.98
CA SER A 61 -9.71 -11.92 2.21
C SER A 61 -10.39 -11.49 0.92
N GLY A 62 -9.64 -11.41 -0.18
CA GLY A 62 -10.15 -10.88 -1.46
C GLY A 62 -10.25 -9.35 -1.51
N LEU A 63 -9.95 -8.66 -0.42
CA LEU A 63 -10.10 -7.20 -0.36
C LEU A 63 -9.00 -6.46 -1.14
N GLY A 64 -7.89 -7.12 -1.41
CA GLY A 64 -6.74 -6.49 -2.06
C GLY A 64 -6.82 -6.40 -3.58
N SER A 65 -7.69 -7.18 -4.23
CA SER A 65 -7.69 -7.30 -5.68
C SER A 65 -8.03 -5.99 -6.40
N ALA A 66 -8.89 -5.16 -5.80
CA ALA A 66 -9.22 -3.85 -6.37
C ALA A 66 -8.00 -2.92 -6.39
N TYR A 67 -7.20 -2.95 -5.33
CA TYR A 67 -5.98 -2.14 -5.27
C TYR A 67 -4.96 -2.58 -6.31
N GLU A 68 -4.81 -3.88 -6.49
CA GLU A 68 -3.89 -4.41 -7.51
C GLU A 68 -4.31 -3.97 -8.91
N ARG A 69 -5.61 -4.00 -9.21
CA ARG A 69 -6.13 -3.56 -10.52
C ARG A 69 -5.91 -2.07 -10.73
N VAL A 70 -6.16 -1.25 -9.71
CA VAL A 70 -5.92 0.20 -9.80
C VAL A 70 -4.44 0.48 -10.02
N PHE A 71 -3.57 -0.19 -9.26
CA PHE A 71 -2.14 0.01 -9.40
C PHE A 71 -1.65 -0.35 -10.81
N GLU A 72 -2.09 -1.50 -11.33
CA GLU A 72 -1.73 -1.91 -12.68
C GLU A 72 -2.24 -0.94 -13.73
N ALA A 73 -3.46 -0.44 -13.58
CA ALA A 73 -4.01 0.56 -14.49
C ALA A 73 -3.22 1.86 -14.46
N GLN A 74 -2.78 2.29 -13.27
CA GLN A 74 -1.93 3.47 -13.13
C GLN A 74 -0.58 3.28 -13.82
N ARG A 75 0.01 2.09 -13.73
CA ARG A 75 1.26 1.77 -14.42
C ARG A 75 1.12 1.85 -15.93
N GLN A 76 -0.09 1.62 -16.44
CA GLN A 76 -0.41 1.73 -17.86
C GLN A 76 -0.80 3.16 -18.26
N GLY A 77 -0.71 4.12 -17.34
CA GLY A 77 -0.94 5.52 -17.61
C GLY A 77 -2.32 6.05 -17.28
N ARG A 78 -3.22 5.22 -16.73
CA ARG A 78 -4.55 5.69 -16.33
C ARG A 78 -4.46 6.54 -15.06
N ARG A 79 -5.33 7.57 -14.99
CA ARG A 79 -5.46 8.43 -13.83
C ARG A 79 -6.86 8.28 -13.24
N PHE A 80 -6.92 8.28 -11.91
CA PHE A 80 -8.17 8.20 -11.17
C PHE A 80 -8.33 9.50 -10.37
N LEU A 81 -9.33 10.31 -10.73
CA LEU A 81 -9.47 11.65 -10.19
C LEU A 81 -9.81 11.68 -8.70
N TYR A 82 -10.53 10.66 -8.22
CA TYR A 82 -11.08 10.67 -6.85
C TYR A 82 -10.45 9.63 -5.95
N ILE A 83 -9.45 8.91 -6.44
CA ILE A 83 -8.76 7.88 -5.68
C ILE A 83 -7.31 8.33 -5.49
N PRO A 84 -6.78 8.33 -4.25
CA PRO A 84 -5.38 8.65 -4.05
C PRO A 84 -4.48 7.73 -4.87
N ARG A 85 -3.42 8.28 -5.44
CA ARG A 85 -2.51 7.50 -6.26
C ARG A 85 -1.84 6.44 -5.42
N ILE A 86 -1.77 5.22 -5.94
CA ILE A 86 -1.01 4.14 -5.32
C ILE A 86 0.44 4.30 -5.74
N ALA A 87 1.30 4.54 -4.75
CA ALA A 87 2.72 4.76 -5.00
C ALA A 87 3.47 3.43 -5.17
N ASP A 88 3.05 2.40 -4.45
CA ASP A 88 3.66 1.07 -4.53
C ASP A 88 2.66 0.01 -4.08
N CYS A 89 2.85 -1.21 -4.55
CA CYS A 89 2.01 -2.34 -4.19
C CYS A 89 2.86 -3.61 -4.31
N TYR A 90 2.96 -4.38 -3.24
CA TYR A 90 3.78 -5.58 -3.23
C TYR A 90 3.24 -6.59 -2.22
N THR A 91 3.69 -7.82 -2.31
CA THR A 91 3.30 -8.87 -1.36
C THR A 91 4.38 -9.07 -0.31
N LEU A 92 3.96 -9.30 0.92
CA LEU A 92 4.84 -9.61 2.03
C LEU A 92 4.20 -10.74 2.85
N GLY A 93 4.71 -11.96 2.67
CA GLY A 93 4.12 -13.13 3.30
C GLY A 93 2.67 -13.34 2.85
N GLU A 94 1.76 -13.35 3.80
CA GLU A 94 0.33 -13.56 3.56
C GLU A 94 -0.42 -12.25 3.27
N ASP A 95 0.29 -11.12 3.24
CA ASP A 95 -0.33 -9.82 3.09
C ASP A 95 0.00 -9.17 1.76
N LEU A 96 -0.95 -8.42 1.24
CA LEU A 96 -0.72 -7.41 0.20
C LEU A 96 -0.44 -6.09 0.90
N VAL A 97 0.65 -5.44 0.55
CA VAL A 97 1.03 -4.13 1.08
C VAL A 97 0.77 -3.08 0.01
N VAL A 98 -0.02 -2.07 0.34
CA VAL A 98 -0.39 -0.98 -0.57
C VAL A 98 0.08 0.34 0.04
N ILE A 99 0.87 1.09 -0.72
CA ILE A 99 1.34 2.43 -0.31
C ILE A 99 0.61 3.45 -1.17
N MET A 100 -0.12 4.36 -0.52
CA MET A 100 -0.91 5.38 -1.22
C MET A 100 -0.51 6.76 -0.77
N GLU A 101 -0.74 7.75 -1.63
CA GLU A 101 -0.58 9.14 -1.25
C GLU A 101 -1.61 9.50 -0.16
N TYR A 102 -1.16 10.28 0.82
CA TYR A 102 -2.02 10.80 1.86
C TYR A 102 -2.66 12.11 1.38
N VAL A 103 -3.98 12.17 1.42
CA VAL A 103 -4.71 13.38 1.08
C VAL A 103 -4.90 14.18 2.35
N ARG A 104 -4.26 15.34 2.41
CA ARG A 104 -4.22 16.19 3.61
C ARG A 104 -5.63 16.61 4.02
N GLY A 105 -5.92 16.45 5.31
CA GLY A 105 -7.20 16.86 5.88
C GLY A 105 -8.33 15.86 5.67
N GLU A 106 -8.05 14.74 5.01
CA GLU A 106 -9.04 13.71 4.75
C GLU A 106 -8.47 12.32 5.02
N THR A 107 -9.31 11.44 5.55
CA THR A 107 -8.96 10.02 5.60
C THR A 107 -9.32 9.38 4.26
N LEU A 108 -8.70 8.25 3.95
CA LEU A 108 -9.05 7.48 2.77
C LEU A 108 -10.54 7.12 2.77
N GLN A 109 -11.07 6.83 3.94
CA GLN A 109 -12.48 6.49 4.11
C GLN A 109 -13.39 7.66 3.71
N ASP A 110 -13.02 8.89 4.09
CA ASP A 110 -13.78 10.10 3.71
C ASP A 110 -13.77 10.28 2.19
N VAL A 111 -12.64 10.04 1.55
CA VAL A 111 -12.54 10.14 0.09
C VAL A 111 -13.44 9.10 -0.58
N VAL A 112 -13.44 7.87 -0.08
CA VAL A 112 -14.29 6.80 -0.61
C VAL A 112 -15.77 7.16 -0.45
N TYR A 113 -16.16 7.68 0.71
CA TYR A 113 -17.55 8.10 0.94
C TYR A 113 -17.98 9.18 -0.05
N ARG A 114 -17.13 10.14 -0.34
CA ARG A 114 -17.47 11.21 -1.29
C ARG A 114 -17.57 10.72 -2.73
N CYS A 115 -16.89 9.63 -3.06
CA CYS A 115 -16.90 9.07 -4.40
C CYS A 115 -18.05 8.10 -4.64
N ASP A 116 -18.80 7.73 -3.60
CA ASP A 116 -19.89 6.78 -3.70
C ASP A 116 -21.23 7.53 -3.82
N PRO A 117 -21.84 7.55 -5.02
CA PRO A 117 -23.08 8.30 -5.23
C PRO A 117 -24.28 7.69 -4.52
N SER A 118 -24.19 6.48 -4.02
CA SER A 118 -25.27 5.84 -3.27
C SER A 118 -25.34 6.30 -1.82
N MET A 119 -24.34 6.98 -1.37
CA MET A 119 -24.24 7.52 -0.01
C MET A 119 -24.80 8.97 0.02
#